data_658085844ae3c551e1f007b7e95fb877
#
_entry.id   658085844ae3c551e1f007b7e95fb877
#
_cell.length_a   1.000
_cell.length_b   1.000
_cell.length_c   1.000
_cell.angle_alpha   90.00
_cell.angle_beta   90.00
_cell.angle_gamma   90.00
#
_symmetry.space_group_name_H-M   'P 1'
#
loop_
_entity.id
_entity.type
_entity.pdbx_description
1 polymer ?
#
loop_
_entity_poly.entity_id
_entity_poly.type
_entity_poly.pdbx_seq_one_letter_code
_entity_poly.pdbx_strand_id
1 'polypeptide(L)'
;RLVTEPFRVVVLSRNSPETGERFFSSCRHYNLPVKAGAFTSGQSTFPYIKSFDVSLFLSANRENVMYAIQQGLPGGWVIPSGKKAEEDDGDDNELRIAFDFDGVIIDDEAEREYQKEGLAGFQHLEVTKANTPHTPGPLNRLFTKIAVFQKMDAQRGKNDPYYKPAI
;
A
#
# COMPACT_ATOMS: atom_id res chain seq x y z
N ARG A 1 11.97 14.35 -13.46
CA ARG A 1 11.67 13.16 -14.26
C ARG A 1 10.16 12.95 -14.23
N LEU A 2 9.50 13.08 -15.39
CA LEU A 2 8.07 12.81 -15.50
C LEU A 2 7.82 11.32 -15.17
N VAL A 3 7.05 11.05 -14.14
CA VAL A 3 6.61 9.68 -13.80
C VAL A 3 5.47 9.35 -14.75
N THR A 4 5.74 8.50 -15.73
CA THR A 4 4.76 8.10 -16.74
C THR A 4 3.82 6.99 -16.24
N GLU A 5 4.27 6.19 -15.28
CA GLU A 5 3.49 5.14 -14.64
C GLU A 5 3.60 5.32 -13.11
N PRO A 6 2.63 6.00 -12.47
CA PRO A 6 2.69 6.29 -11.03
C PRO A 6 2.52 5.04 -10.15
N PHE A 7 1.78 4.04 -10.62
CA PHE A 7 1.65 2.74 -9.97
C PHE A 7 2.34 1.66 -10.77
N ARG A 8 3.16 0.86 -10.10
CA ARG A 8 3.77 -0.33 -10.67
C ARG A 8 3.44 -1.54 -9.78
N VAL A 9 2.72 -2.49 -10.35
CA VAL A 9 2.46 -3.77 -9.72
C VAL A 9 3.58 -4.74 -10.07
N VAL A 10 4.11 -5.42 -9.05
CA VAL A 10 5.16 -6.45 -9.18
C VAL A 10 4.65 -7.73 -8.54
N VAL A 11 4.78 -8.85 -9.23
CA VAL A 11 4.39 -10.15 -8.70
C VAL A 11 5.62 -10.90 -8.19
N LEU A 12 5.54 -11.34 -6.94
CA LEU A 12 6.58 -12.14 -6.31
C LEU A 12 6.02 -13.51 -5.96
N SER A 13 6.57 -14.56 -6.55
CA SER A 13 6.07 -15.92 -6.40
C SER A 13 7.21 -16.93 -6.23
N ARG A 14 7.00 -17.90 -5.35
CA ARG A 14 7.89 -19.06 -5.23
C ARG A 14 7.63 -20.14 -6.29
N ASN A 15 6.64 -19.94 -7.13
CA ASN A 15 6.34 -20.87 -8.23
C ASN A 15 7.46 -20.86 -9.29
N SER A 16 7.36 -21.78 -10.23
CA SER A 16 8.34 -21.93 -11.31
C SER A 16 8.17 -20.84 -12.40
N PRO A 17 9.18 -20.62 -13.25
CA PRO A 17 9.11 -19.69 -14.37
C PRO A 17 7.94 -19.99 -15.34
N GLU A 18 7.59 -21.26 -15.54
CA GLU A 18 6.45 -21.66 -16.40
C GLU A 18 5.12 -21.11 -15.85
N THR A 19 4.96 -21.09 -14.52
CA THR A 19 3.82 -20.40 -13.90
C THR A 19 3.87 -18.90 -14.19
N GLY A 20 5.05 -18.32 -14.26
CA GLY A 20 5.26 -16.92 -14.64
C GLY A 20 4.80 -16.63 -16.06
N GLU A 21 5.11 -17.49 -17.03
CA GLU A 21 4.63 -17.35 -18.42
C GLU A 21 3.11 -17.37 -18.48
N ARG A 22 2.47 -18.33 -17.79
CA ARG A 22 1.01 -18.40 -17.72
C ARG A 22 0.41 -17.16 -17.07
N PHE A 23 1.02 -16.65 -15.99
CA PHE A 23 0.60 -15.43 -15.32
C PHE A 23 0.66 -14.22 -16.26
N PHE A 24 1.78 -13.99 -16.95
CA PHE A 24 1.90 -12.86 -17.87
C PHE A 24 1.01 -13.01 -19.11
N SER A 25 0.75 -14.23 -19.55
CA SER A 25 -0.24 -14.49 -20.60
C SER A 25 -1.65 -14.13 -20.17
N SER A 26 -2.02 -14.45 -18.93
CA SER A 26 -3.28 -14.03 -18.33
C SER A 26 -3.38 -12.51 -18.19
N CYS A 27 -2.30 -11.85 -17.78
CA CYS A 27 -2.27 -10.38 -17.73
C CYS A 27 -2.55 -9.75 -19.10
N ARG A 28 -1.95 -10.28 -20.16
CA ARG A 28 -2.23 -9.82 -21.53
C ARG A 28 -3.67 -10.06 -21.94
N HIS A 29 -4.22 -11.25 -21.64
CA HIS A 29 -5.60 -11.61 -21.97
C HIS A 29 -6.62 -10.68 -21.30
N TYR A 30 -6.41 -10.36 -20.03
CA TYR A 30 -7.30 -9.49 -19.26
C TYR A 30 -6.91 -7.99 -19.33
N ASN A 31 -5.98 -7.63 -20.20
CA ASN A 31 -5.48 -6.27 -20.36
C ASN A 31 -4.97 -5.64 -19.05
N LEU A 32 -4.33 -6.43 -18.20
CA LEU A 32 -3.73 -5.94 -16.95
C LEU A 32 -2.30 -5.44 -17.20
N PRO A 33 -1.95 -4.21 -16.76
CA PRO A 33 -0.64 -3.60 -17.04
C PRO A 33 0.49 -4.11 -16.13
N VAL A 34 0.48 -5.39 -15.76
CA VAL A 34 1.52 -6.00 -14.93
C VAL A 34 2.64 -6.52 -15.82
N LYS A 35 3.82 -5.89 -15.72
CA LYS A 35 4.97 -6.17 -16.61
C LYS A 35 6.20 -6.70 -15.86
N ALA A 36 6.14 -6.80 -14.52
CA ALA A 36 7.28 -7.18 -13.71
C ALA A 36 6.91 -8.26 -12.69
N GLY A 37 7.84 -9.18 -12.46
CA GLY A 37 7.68 -10.22 -11.46
C GLY A 37 8.96 -11.05 -11.27
N ALA A 38 9.02 -11.78 -10.17
CA ALA A 38 10.05 -12.78 -9.89
C ALA A 38 9.37 -14.11 -9.54
N PHE A 39 9.77 -15.16 -10.25
CA PHE A 39 9.32 -16.54 -10.05
C PHE A 39 10.55 -17.37 -9.70
N THR A 40 10.62 -17.93 -8.50
CA THR A 40 11.87 -18.32 -7.87
C THR A 40 12.03 -19.83 -7.62
N SER A 41 11.12 -20.66 -8.16
CA SER A 41 11.18 -22.13 -8.03
C SER A 41 11.45 -22.59 -6.59
N GLY A 42 10.66 -22.10 -5.64
CA GLY A 42 10.76 -22.44 -4.22
C GLY A 42 11.68 -21.55 -3.39
N GLN A 43 12.54 -20.74 -4.02
CA GLN A 43 13.45 -19.86 -3.30
C GLN A 43 12.70 -18.64 -2.71
N SER A 44 13.32 -17.99 -1.72
CA SER A 44 12.78 -16.77 -1.11
C SER A 44 12.67 -15.64 -2.14
N THR A 45 11.52 -14.95 -2.14
CA THR A 45 11.28 -13.77 -2.98
C THR A 45 11.70 -12.46 -2.31
N PHE A 46 12.06 -12.48 -1.04
CA PHE A 46 12.38 -11.26 -0.28
C PHE A 46 13.56 -10.45 -0.83
N PRO A 47 14.63 -11.03 -1.39
CA PRO A 47 15.68 -10.23 -2.01
C PRO A 47 15.17 -9.32 -3.14
N TYR A 48 14.13 -9.73 -3.84
CA TYR A 48 13.55 -8.96 -4.94
C TYR A 48 12.69 -7.77 -4.49
N ILE A 49 12.14 -7.81 -3.27
CA ILE A 49 11.36 -6.70 -2.71
C ILE A 49 12.17 -5.41 -2.72
N LYS A 50 13.42 -5.49 -2.25
CA LYS A 50 14.32 -4.35 -2.19
C LYS A 50 14.74 -3.89 -3.59
N SER A 51 15.02 -4.84 -4.50
CA SER A 51 15.42 -4.55 -5.87
C SER A 51 14.31 -3.85 -6.68
N PHE A 52 13.04 -4.15 -6.39
CA PHE A 52 11.89 -3.50 -7.01
C PHE A 52 11.45 -2.21 -6.31
N ASP A 53 12.08 -1.79 -5.22
CA ASP A 53 11.68 -0.65 -4.36
C ASP A 53 10.19 -0.72 -3.97
N VAL A 54 9.77 -1.89 -3.49
CA VAL A 54 8.38 -2.14 -3.10
C VAL A 54 7.98 -1.22 -1.94
N SER A 55 6.84 -0.56 -2.07
CA SER A 55 6.31 0.36 -1.05
C SER A 55 5.27 -0.29 -0.14
N LEU A 56 4.61 -1.35 -0.62
CA LEU A 56 3.64 -2.15 0.11
C LEU A 56 3.71 -3.59 -0.38
N PHE A 57 3.79 -4.54 0.54
CA PHE A 57 3.75 -5.97 0.26
C PHE A 57 2.41 -6.56 0.71
N LEU A 58 1.70 -7.21 -0.21
CA LEU A 58 0.42 -7.87 0.07
C LEU A 58 0.57 -9.37 -0.11
N SER A 59 0.11 -10.16 0.86
CA SER A 59 0.12 -11.62 0.77
C SER A 59 -1.01 -12.26 1.58
N ALA A 60 -1.54 -13.38 1.10
CA ALA A 60 -2.43 -14.25 1.87
C ALA A 60 -1.66 -15.12 2.88
N ASN A 61 -0.34 -15.23 2.78
CA ASN A 61 0.48 -15.93 3.76
C ASN A 61 0.90 -14.96 4.88
N ARG A 62 0.33 -15.18 6.07
CA ARG A 62 0.59 -14.34 7.25
C ARG A 62 2.07 -14.28 7.64
N GLU A 63 2.78 -15.40 7.58
CA GLU A 63 4.21 -15.47 7.97
C GLU A 63 5.07 -14.59 7.06
N ASN A 64 4.80 -14.60 5.75
CA ASN A 64 5.50 -13.74 4.81
C ASN A 64 5.24 -12.26 5.08
N VAL A 65 3.99 -11.90 5.45
CA VAL A 65 3.65 -10.51 5.82
C VAL A 65 4.39 -10.09 7.08
N MET A 66 4.36 -10.92 8.13
CA MET A 66 5.06 -10.64 9.39
C MET A 66 6.58 -10.48 9.17
N TYR A 67 7.17 -11.35 8.34
CA TYR A 67 8.57 -11.22 7.99
C TYR A 67 8.87 -9.90 7.26
N ALA A 68 8.04 -9.51 6.30
CA ALA A 68 8.19 -8.24 5.58
C ALA A 68 8.14 -7.03 6.55
N ILE A 69 7.19 -7.04 7.49
CA ILE A 69 7.05 -5.99 8.51
C ILE A 69 8.29 -5.93 9.41
N GLN A 70 8.82 -7.07 9.85
CA GLN A 70 10.06 -7.14 10.64
C GLN A 70 11.27 -6.57 9.89
N GLN A 71 11.27 -6.63 8.56
CA GLN A 71 12.30 -6.00 7.72
C GLN A 71 12.03 -4.52 7.41
N GLY A 72 11.05 -3.91 8.07
CA GLY A 72 10.69 -2.49 7.90
C GLY A 72 9.90 -2.20 6.62
N LEU A 73 9.34 -3.23 5.97
CA LEU A 73 8.48 -3.04 4.81
C LEU A 73 7.01 -3.07 5.22
N PRO A 74 6.22 -2.05 4.86
CA PRO A 74 4.77 -2.11 5.05
C PRO A 74 4.16 -3.35 4.42
N GLY A 75 3.40 -4.11 5.20
CA GLY A 75 2.79 -5.35 4.76
C GLY A 75 1.31 -5.43 5.12
N GLY A 76 0.50 -5.93 4.19
CA GLY A 76 -0.92 -6.19 4.40
C GLY A 76 -1.26 -7.68 4.24
N TRP A 77 -1.93 -8.24 5.23
CA TRP A 77 -2.43 -9.61 5.16
C TRP A 77 -3.78 -9.65 4.46
N VAL A 78 -3.79 -10.25 3.28
CA VAL A 78 -5.01 -10.49 2.51
C VAL A 78 -5.72 -11.70 3.10
N ILE A 79 -6.84 -11.47 3.76
CA ILE A 79 -7.67 -12.54 4.33
C ILE A 79 -8.67 -12.98 3.25
N PRO A 80 -8.63 -14.25 2.82
CA PRO A 80 -9.62 -14.76 1.87
C PRO A 80 -11.01 -14.64 2.48
N SER A 81 -11.88 -13.82 1.90
CA SER A 81 -13.28 -13.80 2.28
C SER A 81 -14.01 -14.94 1.57
N GLY A 82 -14.79 -15.74 2.30
CA GLY A 82 -15.66 -16.75 1.70
C GLY A 82 -16.87 -16.17 0.95
N LYS A 83 -17.04 -14.86 0.98
CA LYS A 83 -18.04 -14.13 0.20
C LYS A 83 -17.36 -13.63 -1.09
N LYS A 84 -18.05 -13.78 -2.22
CA LYS A 84 -17.69 -13.01 -3.42
C LYS A 84 -17.65 -11.54 -3.03
N ALA A 85 -16.60 -10.84 -3.44
CA ALA A 85 -16.67 -9.38 -3.43
C ALA A 85 -17.97 -8.99 -4.13
N GLU A 86 -18.72 -8.07 -3.54
CA GLU A 86 -19.83 -7.46 -4.26
C GLU A 86 -19.26 -6.99 -5.59
N GLU A 87 -19.94 -7.31 -6.67
CA GLU A 87 -19.49 -6.94 -8.01
C GLU A 87 -19.37 -5.41 -7.99
N ASP A 88 -18.15 -4.94 -8.20
CA ASP A 88 -17.92 -3.54 -8.50
C ASP A 88 -18.78 -3.22 -9.73
N ASP A 89 -19.71 -2.31 -9.60
CA ASP A 89 -20.63 -1.95 -10.67
C ASP A 89 -19.93 -1.36 -11.90
N GLY A 90 -18.62 -1.12 -11.77
CA GLY A 90 -17.77 -0.60 -12.84
C GLY A 90 -18.09 0.84 -13.24
N ASP A 91 -18.99 1.51 -12.51
CA ASP A 91 -19.45 2.85 -12.83
C ASP A 91 -18.50 3.93 -12.32
N ASP A 92 -17.56 3.59 -11.43
CA ASP A 92 -16.54 4.55 -11.01
C ASP A 92 -15.12 4.03 -11.24
N ASN A 93 -14.19 4.95 -11.48
CA ASN A 93 -12.76 4.67 -11.57
C ASN A 93 -12.01 5.22 -10.35
N GLU A 94 -12.71 5.44 -9.24
CA GLU A 94 -12.17 6.01 -8.03
C GLU A 94 -11.60 4.93 -7.12
N LEU A 95 -10.30 4.99 -6.82
CA LEU A 95 -9.67 4.15 -5.81
C LEU A 95 -9.78 4.81 -4.44
N ARG A 96 -10.60 4.25 -3.55
CA ARG A 96 -10.77 4.72 -2.17
C ARG A 96 -9.91 3.88 -1.22
N ILE A 97 -8.96 4.53 -0.55
CA ILE A 97 -8.09 3.87 0.41
C ILE A 97 -8.29 4.52 1.78
N ALA A 98 -8.68 3.74 2.78
CA ALA A 98 -8.74 4.17 4.17
C ALA A 98 -7.46 3.76 4.90
N PHE A 99 -6.88 4.68 5.64
CA PHE A 99 -5.76 4.43 6.54
C PHE A 99 -6.24 4.68 7.96
N ASP A 100 -5.81 3.82 8.88
CA ASP A 100 -5.82 4.16 10.29
C ASP A 100 -4.74 5.21 10.58
N PHE A 101 -4.86 5.93 11.66
CA PHE A 101 -3.99 7.07 11.96
C PHE A 101 -2.85 6.69 12.90
N ASP A 102 -3.20 6.32 14.15
CA ASP A 102 -2.23 6.02 15.20
C ASP A 102 -1.51 4.69 14.93
N GLY A 103 -0.19 4.70 15.03
CA GLY A 103 0.63 3.53 14.74
C GLY A 103 0.68 3.13 13.25
N VAL A 104 0.07 3.89 12.36
CA VAL A 104 -0.02 3.63 10.92
C VAL A 104 0.60 4.78 10.11
N ILE A 105 -0.06 5.93 10.06
CA ILE A 105 0.45 7.14 9.39
C ILE A 105 1.46 7.87 10.26
N ILE A 106 1.16 7.98 11.55
CA ILE A 106 2.04 8.49 12.60
C ILE A 106 2.48 7.34 13.50
N ASP A 107 3.42 7.60 14.40
CA ASP A 107 3.80 6.65 15.44
C ASP A 107 2.66 6.43 16.46
N ASP A 108 2.86 5.51 17.39
CA ASP A 108 1.89 5.16 18.43
C ASP A 108 2.13 5.89 19.77
N GLU A 109 2.75 7.09 19.74
CA GLU A 109 3.08 7.84 20.94
C GLU A 109 1.85 8.16 21.80
N ALA A 110 0.78 8.61 21.16
CA ALA A 110 -0.47 8.97 21.82
C ALA A 110 -1.15 7.75 22.46
N GLU A 111 -1.17 6.61 21.76
CA GLU A 111 -1.70 5.35 22.30
C GLU A 111 -0.87 4.84 23.48
N ARG A 112 0.47 4.90 23.39
CA ARG A 112 1.35 4.53 24.52
C ARG A 112 1.11 5.41 25.75
N GLU A 113 0.88 6.70 25.57
CA GLU A 113 0.56 7.60 26.67
C GLU A 113 -0.81 7.31 27.27
N TYR A 114 -1.80 7.03 26.42
CA TYR A 114 -3.12 6.59 26.88
C TYR A 114 -3.05 5.32 27.73
N GLN A 115 -2.24 4.34 27.33
CA GLN A 115 -2.06 3.10 28.10
C GLN A 115 -1.37 3.30 29.43
N LYS A 116 -0.55 4.33 29.60
CA LYS A 116 0.16 4.66 30.84
C LYS A 116 -0.70 5.46 31.82
N GLU A 117 -1.28 6.55 31.34
CA GLU A 117 -1.92 7.58 32.16
C GLU A 117 -3.42 7.77 31.83
N GLY A 118 -3.96 6.94 30.95
CA GLY A 118 -5.36 7.00 30.52
C GLY A 118 -5.68 8.27 29.73
N LEU A 119 -6.98 8.62 29.72
CA LEU A 119 -7.49 9.73 28.93
C LEU A 119 -6.85 11.09 29.33
N ALA A 120 -6.54 11.27 30.60
CA ALA A 120 -5.94 12.53 31.08
C ALA A 120 -4.52 12.73 30.52
N GLY A 121 -3.68 11.69 30.50
CA GLY A 121 -2.35 11.72 29.91
C GLY A 121 -2.41 11.98 28.41
N PHE A 122 -3.30 11.28 27.70
CA PHE A 122 -3.54 11.51 26.29
C PHE A 122 -3.89 12.98 25.99
N GLN A 123 -4.90 13.54 26.69
CA GLN A 123 -5.31 14.93 26.49
C GLN A 123 -4.21 15.92 26.80
N HIS A 124 -3.42 15.69 27.84
CA HIS A 124 -2.28 16.53 28.19
C HIS A 124 -1.20 16.51 27.10
N LEU A 125 -0.88 15.32 26.57
CA LEU A 125 0.07 15.16 25.47
C LEU A 125 -0.37 15.95 24.23
N GLU A 126 -1.64 15.77 23.80
CA GLU A 126 -2.18 16.42 22.62
C GLU A 126 -2.18 17.96 22.74
N VAL A 127 -2.60 18.48 23.89
CA VAL A 127 -2.56 19.94 24.16
C VAL A 127 -1.13 20.46 24.16
N THR A 128 -0.20 19.77 24.81
CA THR A 128 1.19 20.20 24.94
C THR A 128 1.91 20.16 23.60
N LYS A 129 1.60 19.16 22.74
CA LYS A 129 2.23 18.96 21.44
C LYS A 129 1.42 19.49 20.26
N ALA A 130 0.35 20.26 20.48
CA ALA A 130 -0.57 20.72 19.42
C ALA A 130 0.15 21.40 18.23
N ASN A 131 1.30 22.01 18.45
CA ASN A 131 2.10 22.67 17.41
C ASN A 131 3.36 21.87 17.01
N THR A 132 3.49 20.63 17.47
CA THR A 132 4.62 19.76 17.15
C THR A 132 4.16 18.71 16.14
N PRO A 133 4.75 18.62 14.94
CA PRO A 133 4.39 17.56 13.99
C PRO A 133 4.60 16.17 14.59
N HIS A 134 3.67 15.28 14.32
CA HIS A 134 3.79 13.85 14.71
C HIS A 134 5.01 13.19 14.07
N THR A 135 5.58 12.24 14.77
CA THR A 135 6.62 11.36 14.23
C THR A 135 6.02 10.45 13.16
N PRO A 136 6.67 10.29 11.99
CA PRO A 136 6.16 9.42 10.93
C PRO A 136 6.02 7.97 11.37
N GLY A 137 4.88 7.38 11.11
CA GLY A 137 4.58 5.97 11.31
C GLY A 137 5.02 5.06 10.15
N PRO A 138 4.80 3.75 10.27
CA PRO A 138 5.30 2.76 9.30
C PRO A 138 4.74 2.92 7.88
N LEU A 139 3.52 3.40 7.71
CA LEU A 139 2.91 3.64 6.38
C LEU A 139 3.07 5.07 5.86
N ASN A 140 3.73 5.96 6.60
CA ASN A 140 3.87 7.36 6.21
C ASN A 140 4.49 7.52 4.80
N ARG A 141 5.50 6.72 4.45
CA ARG A 141 6.12 6.76 3.12
C ARG A 141 5.13 6.39 2.01
N LEU A 142 4.29 5.38 2.22
CA LEU A 142 3.24 4.99 1.26
C LEU A 142 2.19 6.10 1.15
N PHE A 143 1.70 6.61 2.27
CA PHE A 143 0.74 7.70 2.34
C PHE A 143 1.24 8.95 1.59
N THR A 144 2.51 9.33 1.81
CA THR A 144 3.13 10.45 1.09
C THR A 144 3.16 10.23 -0.43
N LYS A 145 3.47 9.01 -0.90
CA LYS A 145 3.43 8.69 -2.33
C LYS A 145 2.01 8.81 -2.90
N ILE A 146 1.01 8.33 -2.18
CA ILE A 146 -0.40 8.45 -2.59
C ILE A 146 -0.83 9.93 -2.66
N ALA A 147 -0.46 10.74 -1.67
CA ALA A 147 -0.74 12.18 -1.69
C ALA A 147 -0.08 12.91 -2.89
N VAL A 148 1.09 12.46 -3.34
CA VAL A 148 1.71 12.96 -4.57
C VAL A 148 0.87 12.59 -5.79
N PHE A 149 0.35 11.36 -5.85
CA PHE A 149 -0.51 10.93 -6.96
C PHE A 149 -1.82 11.70 -7.02
N GLN A 150 -2.47 11.93 -5.87
CA GLN A 150 -3.65 12.78 -5.79
C GLN A 150 -3.39 14.20 -6.34
N LYS A 151 -2.23 14.78 -6.01
CA LYS A 151 -1.85 16.10 -6.57
C LYS A 151 -1.64 16.07 -8.07
N MET A 152 -0.99 15.02 -8.58
CA MET A 152 -0.77 14.86 -10.03
C MET A 152 -2.10 14.68 -10.77
N ASP A 153 -3.00 13.89 -10.19
CA ASP A 153 -4.33 13.63 -10.72
C ASP A 153 -5.16 14.91 -10.76
N ALA A 154 -5.22 15.65 -9.66
CA ALA A 154 -5.89 16.94 -9.60
C ALA A 154 -5.33 17.99 -10.58
N GLN A 155 -4.03 17.93 -10.91
CA GLN A 155 -3.42 18.81 -11.91
C GLN A 155 -3.84 18.42 -13.33
N ARG A 156 -3.98 17.12 -13.64
CA ARG A 156 -4.52 16.65 -14.92
C ARG A 156 -5.97 17.13 -15.12
N GLY A 157 -6.79 17.01 -14.09
CA GLY A 157 -8.19 17.43 -14.14
C GLY A 157 -8.43 18.90 -14.39
N LYS A 158 -7.47 19.77 -14.03
CA LYS A 158 -7.54 21.22 -14.34
C LYS A 158 -7.43 21.53 -15.83
N ASN A 159 -6.83 20.64 -16.60
CA ASN A 159 -6.59 20.80 -18.04
C ASN A 159 -7.60 20.04 -18.91
N ASP A 160 -8.46 19.23 -18.30
CA ASP A 160 -9.49 18.44 -18.97
C ASP A 160 -10.83 18.60 -18.25
N PRO A 161 -11.80 19.35 -18.81
CA PRO A 161 -13.10 19.57 -18.19
C PRO A 161 -13.97 18.29 -18.05
N TYR A 162 -13.60 17.20 -18.73
CA TYR A 162 -14.27 15.90 -18.65
C TYR A 162 -13.54 14.91 -17.75
N TYR A 163 -12.44 15.33 -17.17
CA TYR A 163 -11.65 14.49 -16.29
C TYR A 163 -12.34 14.29 -14.95
N LYS A 164 -12.52 13.02 -14.57
CA LYS A 164 -12.93 12.65 -13.21
C LYS A 164 -11.71 12.15 -12.46
N PRO A 165 -11.39 12.71 -11.28
CA PRO A 165 -10.26 12.22 -10.48
C PRO A 165 -10.40 10.70 -10.21
N ALA A 166 -9.29 9.98 -10.31
CA ALA A 166 -9.26 8.54 -10.05
C ALA A 166 -8.95 8.23 -8.57
N ILE A 167 -8.62 9.24 -7.76
CA ILE A 167 -8.30 9.10 -6.31
C ILE A 167 -8.74 10.37 -5.58
#